data_13076dc0166f0c9618081cdfd597bdf0
#
_entry.id   13076dc0166f0c9618081cdfd597bdf0
#
_cell.length_a   1.000
_cell.length_b   1.000
_cell.length_c   1.000
_cell.angle_alpha   90.00
_cell.angle_beta   90.00
_cell.angle_gamma   90.00
#
_symmetry.space_group_name_H-M   'P 1'
#
loop_
_entity.id
_entity.type
_entity.pdbx_description
1 polymer ?
#
loop_
_entity_poly.entity_id
_entity_poly.type
_entity_poly.pdbx_seq_one_letter_code
_entity_poly.pdbx_strand_id
1 'polypeptide(L)'
;MDMKGKTLRGSIGFLSTSLVLLLSGCSNLDILNPKGSVGLAERELIATSTWAMLIVVIPVIALTLLFAWRYRASNRSADYQPGWTHSTGIEIAIWTIPTLIILFLAVLTWKTTHELDPYKPLESQVKPINVEVVALDWKWLFIYPDLGIASVNQLAIPVGTPVNFVITSDTVMNSFFIPQLGGQIYAMAGMQTRLHLIADEAGNFAGQSANFSGKGFSDMKFRTLASSPEEFNAWVAKVRASSDNLSMDRYHTVSAPSEKDPVRYFSSVDPKLFHNIIARYNNGNVIDNMNDANCAPKGKG
;
A
#
# COMPACT_ATOMS: atom_id res chain seq x y z
N MET A 1 -7.93 52.32 24.30
CA MET A 1 -8.88 51.21 24.34
C MET A 1 -8.75 50.33 23.09
N ASP A 2 -7.49 50.05 22.61
CA ASP A 2 -7.32 49.45 21.28
C ASP A 2 -6.26 48.30 21.23
N MET A 3 -5.74 47.88 22.38
CA MET A 3 -4.76 46.79 22.42
C MET A 3 -5.34 45.37 22.29
N LYS A 4 -6.59 45.17 22.76
CA LYS A 4 -7.28 43.86 22.67
C LYS A 4 -7.65 43.46 21.24
N GLY A 5 -7.96 44.44 20.39
CA GLY A 5 -8.33 44.18 18.98
C GLY A 5 -7.12 43.78 18.11
N LYS A 6 -5.92 44.30 18.40
CA LYS A 6 -4.69 43.98 17.66
C LYS A 6 -4.15 42.60 18.00
N THR A 7 -4.24 42.20 19.28
CA THR A 7 -3.81 40.84 19.69
C THR A 7 -4.73 39.75 19.13
N LEU A 8 -6.06 39.99 19.08
CA LEU A 8 -7.00 39.02 18.53
C LEU A 8 -6.82 38.84 17.01
N ARG A 9 -6.60 39.92 16.27
CA ARG A 9 -6.29 39.85 14.81
C ARG A 9 -4.99 39.16 14.52
N GLY A 10 -3.94 39.38 15.33
CA GLY A 10 -2.65 38.71 15.22
C GLY A 10 -2.79 37.19 15.47
N SER A 11 -3.56 36.80 16.48
CA SER A 11 -3.80 35.37 16.80
C SER A 11 -4.59 34.64 15.70
N ILE A 12 -5.60 35.30 15.12
CA ILE A 12 -6.39 34.73 14.01
C ILE A 12 -5.52 34.62 12.76
N GLY A 13 -4.69 35.63 12.46
CA GLY A 13 -3.75 35.58 11.34
C GLY A 13 -2.72 34.45 11.49
N PHE A 14 -2.16 34.28 12.68
CA PHE A 14 -1.22 33.18 12.96
C PHE A 14 -1.89 31.80 12.84
N LEU A 15 -3.10 31.64 13.35
CA LEU A 15 -3.85 30.39 13.27
C LEU A 15 -4.21 30.01 11.82
N SER A 16 -4.65 31.00 11.02
CA SER A 16 -4.96 30.78 9.59
C SER A 16 -3.70 30.43 8.78
N THR A 17 -2.58 31.10 9.03
CA THR A 17 -1.31 30.81 8.35
C THR A 17 -0.80 29.42 8.74
N SER A 18 -0.90 29.03 10.00
CA SER A 18 -0.54 27.68 10.46
C SER A 18 -1.42 26.60 9.83
N LEU A 19 -2.72 26.87 9.69
CA LEU A 19 -3.65 25.94 9.05
C LEU A 19 -3.36 25.75 7.55
N VAL A 20 -3.00 26.83 6.84
CA VAL A 20 -2.61 26.78 5.43
C VAL A 20 -1.29 26.00 5.25
N LEU A 21 -0.32 26.21 6.14
CA LEU A 21 0.96 25.46 6.12
C LEU A 21 0.76 23.95 6.40
N LEU A 22 -0.20 23.58 7.26
CA LEU A 22 -0.52 22.18 7.53
C LEU A 22 -1.21 21.51 6.33
N LEU A 23 -2.00 22.24 5.55
CA LEU A 23 -2.69 21.73 4.36
C LEU A 23 -1.74 21.54 3.16
N SER A 24 -0.64 22.28 3.08
CA SER A 24 0.32 22.16 1.97
C SER A 24 1.17 20.88 2.02
N GLY A 25 1.25 20.20 3.16
CA GLY A 25 2.01 18.96 3.33
C GLY A 25 1.39 17.72 2.66
N CYS A 26 0.10 17.76 2.28
CA CYS A 26 -0.61 16.59 1.74
C CYS A 26 -0.47 16.41 0.23
N SER A 27 0.15 17.33 -0.50
CA SER A 27 0.18 17.28 -1.98
C SER A 27 1.10 16.21 -2.57
N ASN A 28 2.03 15.66 -1.80
CA ASN A 28 3.05 14.70 -2.26
C ASN A 28 2.92 13.29 -1.64
N LEU A 29 1.75 12.95 -1.13
CA LEU A 29 1.53 11.60 -0.61
C LEU A 29 1.21 10.65 -1.77
N ASP A 30 2.08 9.68 -2.03
CA ASP A 30 1.95 8.71 -3.12
C ASP A 30 0.59 7.98 -3.10
N ILE A 31 0.09 7.63 -1.92
CA ILE A 31 -1.23 6.99 -1.73
C ILE A 31 -2.40 7.88 -2.16
N LEU A 32 -2.27 9.20 -2.04
CA LEU A 32 -3.30 10.16 -2.46
C LEU A 32 -3.22 10.53 -3.95
N ASN A 33 -2.16 10.11 -4.64
CA ASN A 33 -1.97 10.28 -6.08
C ASN A 33 -1.74 8.93 -6.78
N PRO A 34 -2.71 8.01 -6.73
CA PRO A 34 -2.60 6.69 -7.34
C PRO A 34 -2.49 6.79 -8.85
N LYS A 35 -1.79 5.82 -9.45
CA LYS A 35 -1.50 5.69 -10.88
C LYS A 35 -1.94 4.34 -11.44
N GLY A 36 -2.76 3.61 -10.68
CA GLY A 36 -3.39 2.36 -11.06
C GLY A 36 -4.79 2.24 -10.49
N SER A 37 -5.64 1.45 -11.12
CA SER A 37 -7.06 1.30 -10.76
C SER A 37 -7.26 0.76 -9.34
N VAL A 38 -6.41 -0.17 -8.89
CA VAL A 38 -6.45 -0.69 -7.51
C VAL A 38 -6.14 0.41 -6.51
N GLY A 39 -5.04 1.14 -6.70
CA GLY A 39 -4.68 2.27 -5.84
C GLY A 39 -5.73 3.39 -5.84
N LEU A 40 -6.43 3.62 -6.96
CA LEU A 40 -7.54 4.58 -7.03
C LEU A 40 -8.71 4.15 -6.13
N ALA A 41 -9.11 2.89 -6.20
CA ALA A 41 -10.17 2.34 -5.37
C ALA A 41 -9.79 2.38 -3.87
N GLU A 42 -8.55 2.08 -3.52
CA GLU A 42 -8.04 2.20 -2.14
C GLU A 42 -8.06 3.64 -1.64
N ARG A 43 -7.66 4.62 -2.46
CA ARG A 43 -7.76 6.05 -2.12
C ARG A 43 -9.20 6.48 -1.84
N GLU A 44 -10.14 6.05 -2.67
CA GLU A 44 -11.57 6.37 -2.49
C GLU A 44 -12.11 5.74 -1.21
N LEU A 45 -11.69 4.52 -0.89
CA LEU A 45 -12.05 3.86 0.36
C LEU A 45 -11.50 4.60 1.58
N ILE A 46 -10.24 5.02 1.55
CA ILE A 46 -9.62 5.82 2.61
C ILE A 46 -10.37 7.15 2.78
N ALA A 47 -10.67 7.86 1.69
CA ALA A 47 -11.40 9.13 1.74
C ALA A 47 -12.80 8.95 2.33
N THR A 48 -13.56 7.97 1.85
CA THR A 48 -14.92 7.67 2.32
C THR A 48 -14.94 7.33 3.81
N SER A 49 -14.04 6.46 4.25
CA SER A 49 -13.92 6.08 5.66
C SER A 49 -13.51 7.26 6.54
N THR A 50 -12.59 8.09 6.06
CA THR A 50 -12.15 9.30 6.78
C THR A 50 -13.30 10.28 6.95
N TRP A 51 -14.08 10.57 5.90
CA TRP A 51 -15.24 11.44 5.99
C TRP A 51 -16.31 10.92 6.95
N ALA A 52 -16.59 9.61 6.91
CA ALA A 52 -17.52 8.99 7.84
C ALA A 52 -17.07 9.15 9.31
N MET A 53 -15.79 8.99 9.60
CA MET A 53 -15.24 9.17 10.95
C MET A 53 -15.23 10.63 11.38
N LEU A 54 -15.00 11.59 10.49
CA LEU A 54 -14.97 13.02 10.81
C LEU A 54 -16.32 13.54 11.28
N ILE A 55 -17.43 12.89 10.94
CA ILE A 55 -18.79 13.22 11.47
C ILE A 55 -18.82 13.16 13.00
N VAL A 56 -18.05 12.26 13.61
CA VAL A 56 -17.96 12.16 15.08
C VAL A 56 -16.78 12.96 15.63
N VAL A 57 -15.62 12.86 14.98
CA VAL A 57 -14.37 13.45 15.49
C VAL A 57 -14.47 14.99 15.58
N ILE A 58 -15.00 15.65 14.55
CA ILE A 58 -15.11 17.11 14.52
C ILE A 58 -16.01 17.63 15.63
N PRO A 59 -17.27 17.13 15.82
CA PRO A 59 -18.11 17.55 16.95
C PRO A 59 -17.48 17.28 18.31
N VAL A 60 -16.81 16.14 18.50
CA VAL A 60 -16.16 15.82 19.78
C VAL A 60 -15.06 16.84 20.10
N ILE A 61 -14.19 17.15 19.13
CA ILE A 61 -13.14 18.16 19.33
C ILE A 61 -13.78 19.54 19.62
N ALA A 62 -14.78 19.93 18.83
CA ALA A 62 -15.45 21.22 18.98
C ALA A 62 -16.13 21.34 20.36
N LEU A 63 -16.86 20.31 20.80
CA LEU A 63 -17.52 20.27 22.11
C LEU A 63 -16.51 20.26 23.25
N THR A 64 -15.41 19.53 23.13
CA THR A 64 -14.34 19.50 24.12
C THR A 64 -13.75 20.89 24.34
N LEU A 65 -13.41 21.59 23.26
CA LEU A 65 -12.88 22.95 23.34
C LEU A 65 -13.92 23.94 23.85
N LEU A 66 -15.19 23.81 23.42
CA LEU A 66 -16.30 24.65 23.86
C LEU A 66 -16.54 24.49 25.39
N PHE A 67 -16.58 23.26 25.89
CA PHE A 67 -16.79 23.00 27.30
C PHE A 67 -15.60 23.44 28.14
N ALA A 68 -14.37 23.19 27.72
CA ALA A 68 -13.17 23.68 28.39
C ALA A 68 -13.16 25.22 28.49
N TRP A 69 -13.61 25.91 27.44
CA TRP A 69 -13.71 27.37 27.45
C TRP A 69 -14.89 27.87 28.28
N ARG A 70 -16.11 27.27 28.14
CA ARG A 70 -17.32 27.70 28.82
C ARG A 70 -17.24 27.47 30.33
N TYR A 71 -16.73 26.32 30.77
CA TYR A 71 -16.69 25.96 32.18
C TYR A 71 -15.31 26.19 32.82
N ARG A 72 -14.49 27.08 32.25
CA ARG A 72 -13.22 27.47 32.86
C ARG A 72 -13.43 28.19 34.21
N ALA A 73 -12.51 28.02 35.16
CA ALA A 73 -12.61 28.55 36.52
C ALA A 73 -12.86 30.08 36.57
N SER A 74 -12.43 30.86 35.58
CA SER A 74 -12.67 32.29 35.49
C SER A 74 -14.09 32.71 35.01
N ASN A 75 -14.87 31.77 34.50
CA ASN A 75 -16.22 32.04 34.02
C ASN A 75 -17.24 31.76 35.11
N ARG A 76 -17.58 32.81 35.89
CA ARG A 76 -18.60 32.76 37.00
C ARG A 76 -20.05 32.78 36.49
N SER A 77 -20.30 32.99 35.19
CA SER A 77 -21.64 33.01 34.60
C SER A 77 -22.09 31.65 34.10
N ALA A 78 -21.23 30.62 34.17
CA ALA A 78 -21.60 29.28 33.79
C ALA A 78 -22.50 28.65 34.86
N ASP A 79 -23.63 28.12 34.44
CA ASP A 79 -24.57 27.44 35.31
C ASP A 79 -23.99 26.10 35.75
N TYR A 80 -23.79 25.93 37.04
CA TYR A 80 -23.22 24.71 37.63
C TYR A 80 -24.36 23.81 38.10
N GLN A 81 -24.56 22.67 37.43
CA GLN A 81 -25.61 21.69 37.74
C GLN A 81 -25.00 20.34 38.21
N PRO A 82 -24.57 20.22 39.47
CA PRO A 82 -23.91 19.00 39.97
C PRO A 82 -24.83 17.78 40.01
N GLY A 83 -26.15 17.97 40.01
CA GLY A 83 -27.15 16.91 39.97
C GLY A 83 -27.52 16.40 38.57
N TRP A 84 -26.95 16.97 37.50
CA TRP A 84 -27.23 16.52 36.14
C TRP A 84 -26.40 15.25 35.83
N THR A 85 -27.05 14.09 35.84
CA THR A 85 -26.42 12.80 35.66
C THR A 85 -26.87 12.06 34.41
N HIS A 86 -27.97 12.48 33.80
CA HIS A 86 -28.60 11.71 32.72
C HIS A 86 -29.43 12.59 31.78
N SER A 87 -29.41 12.25 30.49
CA SER A 87 -30.26 12.83 29.47
C SER A 87 -30.51 11.84 28.34
N THR A 88 -31.72 11.26 28.32
CA THR A 88 -32.13 10.26 27.33
C THR A 88 -31.93 10.71 25.89
N GLY A 89 -32.24 11.99 25.58
CA GLY A 89 -32.07 12.51 24.21
C GLY A 89 -30.62 12.56 23.76
N ILE A 90 -29.71 12.99 24.65
CA ILE A 90 -28.27 13.00 24.36
C ILE A 90 -27.74 11.57 24.23
N GLU A 91 -28.15 10.67 25.12
CA GLU A 91 -27.73 9.26 25.08
C GLU A 91 -28.17 8.57 23.80
N ILE A 92 -29.41 8.77 23.35
CA ILE A 92 -29.86 8.25 22.04
C ILE A 92 -28.97 8.77 20.92
N ALA A 93 -28.63 10.05 20.90
CA ALA A 93 -27.79 10.62 19.84
C ALA A 93 -26.36 10.05 19.83
N ILE A 94 -25.71 10.00 21.01
CA ILE A 94 -24.31 9.52 21.13
C ILE A 94 -24.15 8.03 20.90
N TRP A 95 -25.22 7.23 21.02
CA TRP A 95 -25.20 5.81 20.69
C TRP A 95 -25.63 5.55 19.24
N THR A 96 -26.65 6.23 18.76
CA THR A 96 -27.23 5.98 17.44
C THR A 96 -26.28 6.39 16.31
N ILE A 97 -25.69 7.58 16.40
CA ILE A 97 -24.83 8.09 15.31
C ILE A 97 -23.60 7.19 15.08
N PRO A 98 -22.79 6.86 16.09
CA PRO A 98 -21.66 5.92 15.90
C PRO A 98 -22.10 4.54 15.45
N THR A 99 -23.22 4.01 15.96
CA THR A 99 -23.74 2.70 15.56
C THR A 99 -24.07 2.68 14.06
N LEU A 100 -24.73 3.71 13.54
CA LEU A 100 -25.03 3.82 12.11
C LEU A 100 -23.76 3.91 11.26
N ILE A 101 -22.74 4.64 11.73
CA ILE A 101 -21.43 4.72 11.05
C ILE A 101 -20.75 3.35 11.03
N ILE A 102 -20.77 2.62 12.15
CA ILE A 102 -20.20 1.25 12.21
C ILE A 102 -20.90 0.32 11.23
N LEU A 103 -22.24 0.35 11.17
CA LEU A 103 -22.99 -0.46 10.21
C LEU A 103 -22.65 -0.11 8.76
N PHE A 104 -22.54 1.17 8.45
CA PHE A 104 -22.12 1.65 7.13
C PHE A 104 -20.70 1.14 6.79
N LEU A 105 -19.74 1.33 7.70
CA LEU A 105 -18.35 0.87 7.50
C LEU A 105 -18.25 -0.65 7.41
N ALA A 106 -19.07 -1.40 8.15
CA ALA A 106 -19.09 -2.86 8.06
C ALA A 106 -19.52 -3.34 6.67
N VAL A 107 -20.60 -2.75 6.11
CA VAL A 107 -21.05 -3.07 4.75
C VAL A 107 -20.01 -2.65 3.71
N LEU A 108 -19.44 -1.45 3.86
CA LEU A 108 -18.39 -0.95 2.97
C LEU A 108 -17.18 -1.90 2.98
N THR A 109 -16.67 -2.25 4.17
CA THR A 109 -15.52 -3.15 4.32
C THR A 109 -15.81 -4.52 3.73
N TRP A 110 -16.97 -5.10 4.01
CA TRP A 110 -17.35 -6.38 3.44
C TRP A 110 -17.29 -6.38 1.91
N LYS A 111 -17.85 -5.36 1.29
CA LYS A 111 -17.91 -5.21 -0.16
C LYS A 111 -16.51 -5.04 -0.76
N THR A 112 -15.76 -4.07 -0.24
CA THR A 112 -14.46 -3.71 -0.79
C THR A 112 -13.39 -4.78 -0.56
N THR A 113 -13.45 -5.54 0.54
CA THR A 113 -12.54 -6.68 0.77
C THR A 113 -12.70 -7.76 -0.29
N HIS A 114 -13.92 -8.00 -0.80
CA HIS A 114 -14.15 -8.98 -1.86
C HIS A 114 -13.86 -8.42 -3.27
N GLU A 115 -14.00 -7.12 -3.46
CA GLU A 115 -13.71 -6.45 -4.73
C GLU A 115 -12.20 -6.25 -4.95
N LEU A 116 -11.47 -5.88 -3.88
CA LEU A 116 -10.04 -5.59 -3.89
C LEU A 116 -9.17 -6.73 -3.35
N ASP A 117 -9.67 -7.97 -3.40
CA ASP A 117 -8.88 -9.13 -3.02
C ASP A 117 -7.61 -9.21 -3.89
N PRO A 118 -6.39 -9.16 -3.29
CA PRO A 118 -5.14 -9.21 -4.05
C PRO A 118 -4.98 -10.49 -4.86
N TYR A 119 -5.67 -11.57 -4.51
CA TYR A 119 -5.66 -12.84 -5.24
C TYR A 119 -6.61 -12.86 -6.44
N LYS A 120 -7.51 -11.89 -6.55
CA LYS A 120 -8.46 -11.80 -7.67
C LYS A 120 -7.79 -11.20 -8.89
N PRO A 121 -7.72 -11.93 -10.03
CA PRO A 121 -7.19 -11.38 -11.26
C PRO A 121 -7.97 -10.14 -11.71
N LEU A 122 -7.24 -9.15 -12.24
CA LEU A 122 -7.86 -7.96 -12.82
C LEU A 122 -8.47 -8.30 -14.18
N GLU A 123 -9.73 -7.91 -14.38
CA GLU A 123 -10.43 -8.07 -15.66
C GLU A 123 -9.82 -7.10 -16.68
N SER A 124 -9.30 -7.64 -17.79
CA SER A 124 -8.72 -6.86 -18.88
C SER A 124 -8.83 -7.63 -20.20
N GLN A 125 -8.92 -6.89 -21.31
CA GLN A 125 -8.84 -7.49 -22.65
C GLN A 125 -7.38 -7.76 -23.06
N VAL A 126 -6.42 -7.16 -22.37
CA VAL A 126 -4.98 -7.35 -22.61
C VAL A 126 -4.50 -8.56 -21.82
N LYS A 127 -3.74 -9.44 -22.47
CA LYS A 127 -3.12 -10.59 -21.80
C LYS A 127 -2.18 -10.09 -20.67
N PRO A 128 -2.35 -10.55 -19.44
CA PRO A 128 -1.48 -10.15 -18.34
C PRO A 128 -0.05 -10.67 -18.54
N ILE A 129 0.92 -9.94 -17.99
CA ILE A 129 2.30 -10.40 -17.85
C ILE A 129 2.50 -11.03 -16.47
N ASN A 130 3.33 -12.09 -16.40
CA ASN A 130 3.68 -12.74 -15.15
C ASN A 130 5.04 -12.26 -14.67
N VAL A 131 5.13 -11.92 -13.39
CA VAL A 131 6.38 -11.51 -12.73
C VAL A 131 6.52 -12.26 -11.42
N GLU A 132 7.59 -13.03 -11.30
CA GLU A 132 7.97 -13.68 -10.05
C GLU A 132 8.87 -12.73 -9.25
N VAL A 133 8.55 -12.53 -7.98
CA VAL A 133 9.24 -11.58 -7.10
C VAL A 133 9.86 -12.32 -5.93
N VAL A 134 11.15 -12.14 -5.71
CA VAL A 134 11.85 -12.71 -4.56
C VAL A 134 12.42 -11.58 -3.70
N ALA A 135 11.98 -11.51 -2.45
CA ALA A 135 12.60 -10.65 -1.45
C ALA A 135 13.92 -11.31 -0.98
N LEU A 136 15.03 -10.61 -1.14
CA LEU A 136 16.35 -10.99 -0.67
C LEU A 136 16.79 -10.08 0.48
N ASP A 137 17.94 -10.33 1.10
CA ASP A 137 18.48 -9.43 2.12
C ASP A 137 18.81 -8.06 1.53
N TRP A 138 17.82 -7.19 1.75
CA TRP A 138 17.67 -5.77 1.45
C TRP A 138 17.68 -5.38 -0.02
N LYS A 139 17.22 -6.31 -0.92
CA LYS A 139 17.00 -6.06 -2.35
C LYS A 139 15.86 -6.90 -2.90
N TRP A 140 15.36 -6.53 -4.07
CA TRP A 140 14.27 -7.19 -4.75
C TRP A 140 14.74 -7.79 -6.06
N LEU A 141 14.49 -9.07 -6.27
CA LEU A 141 14.71 -9.77 -7.54
C LEU A 141 13.38 -9.93 -8.25
N PHE A 142 13.33 -9.50 -9.50
CA PHE A 142 12.19 -9.63 -10.41
C PHE A 142 12.57 -10.58 -11.54
N ILE A 143 11.80 -11.63 -11.71
CA ILE A 143 11.96 -12.63 -12.76
C ILE A 143 10.75 -12.54 -13.68
N TYR A 144 10.97 -12.52 -14.98
CA TYR A 144 9.94 -12.54 -16.02
C TYR A 144 9.96 -13.91 -16.69
N PRO A 145 9.21 -14.91 -16.22
CA PRO A 145 9.31 -16.28 -16.69
C PRO A 145 9.00 -16.40 -18.18
N ASP A 146 7.99 -15.67 -18.69
CA ASP A 146 7.60 -15.68 -20.10
C ASP A 146 8.67 -15.07 -21.03
N LEU A 147 9.55 -14.22 -20.52
CA LEU A 147 10.61 -13.54 -21.27
C LEU A 147 11.99 -14.16 -21.03
N GLY A 148 12.14 -14.99 -19.98
CA GLY A 148 13.37 -15.63 -19.58
C GLY A 148 14.46 -14.68 -19.07
N ILE A 149 14.07 -13.51 -18.54
CA ILE A 149 14.99 -12.45 -18.06
C ILE A 149 14.74 -12.12 -16.60
N ALA A 150 15.70 -11.46 -15.94
CA ALA A 150 15.51 -10.93 -14.59
C ALA A 150 16.20 -9.59 -14.37
N SER A 151 15.77 -8.91 -13.30
CA SER A 151 16.35 -7.65 -12.84
C SER A 151 16.38 -7.57 -11.31
N VAL A 152 17.34 -6.84 -10.76
CA VAL A 152 17.42 -6.51 -9.33
C VAL A 152 17.11 -5.03 -9.15
N ASN A 153 16.26 -4.71 -8.17
CA ASN A 153 15.86 -3.36 -7.75
C ASN A 153 15.24 -2.48 -8.84
N GLN A 154 14.85 -3.06 -9.97
CA GLN A 154 14.09 -2.38 -11.01
C GLN A 154 13.05 -3.32 -11.61
N LEU A 155 11.79 -2.91 -11.52
CA LEU A 155 10.65 -3.57 -12.15
C LEU A 155 10.25 -2.73 -13.37
N ALA A 156 10.02 -3.34 -14.53
CA ALA A 156 9.42 -2.66 -15.67
C ALA A 156 8.11 -3.32 -16.05
N ILE A 157 7.09 -2.51 -16.37
CA ILE A 157 5.76 -2.97 -16.74
C ILE A 157 5.20 -2.10 -17.86
N PRO A 158 4.44 -2.65 -18.83
CA PRO A 158 3.74 -1.83 -19.80
C PRO A 158 2.47 -1.24 -19.21
N VAL A 159 2.18 0.02 -19.54
CA VAL A 159 0.95 0.72 -19.16
C VAL A 159 -0.27 -0.01 -19.71
N GLY A 160 -1.38 -0.01 -18.96
CA GLY A 160 -2.64 -0.63 -19.37
C GLY A 160 -2.63 -2.15 -19.40
N THR A 161 -1.54 -2.79 -18.98
CA THR A 161 -1.41 -4.24 -18.95
C THR A 161 -1.45 -4.76 -17.52
N PRO A 162 -2.34 -5.68 -17.17
CA PRO A 162 -2.34 -6.32 -15.86
C PRO A 162 -1.04 -7.09 -15.61
N VAL A 163 -0.55 -7.00 -14.40
CA VAL A 163 0.64 -7.74 -13.95
C VAL A 163 0.25 -8.71 -12.86
N ASN A 164 0.51 -9.98 -13.10
CA ASN A 164 0.32 -11.04 -12.11
C ASN A 164 1.64 -11.26 -11.38
N PHE A 165 1.72 -10.80 -10.15
CA PHE A 165 2.87 -11.04 -9.29
C PHE A 165 2.69 -12.34 -8.51
N VAL A 166 3.72 -13.18 -8.52
CA VAL A 166 3.89 -14.33 -7.62
C VAL A 166 5.09 -14.02 -6.73
N ILE A 167 4.87 -13.92 -5.43
CA ILE A 167 5.82 -13.29 -4.52
C ILE A 167 6.24 -14.27 -3.43
N THR A 168 7.54 -14.36 -3.17
CA THR A 168 8.13 -15.13 -2.08
C THR A 168 9.30 -14.38 -1.44
N SER A 169 9.86 -14.93 -0.39
CA SER A 169 11.11 -14.46 0.22
C SER A 169 12.13 -15.59 0.28
N ASP A 170 13.41 -15.25 0.14
CA ASP A 170 14.52 -16.17 0.39
C ASP A 170 15.21 -15.90 1.73
N THR A 171 14.61 -15.08 2.58
CA THR A 171 15.12 -14.71 3.90
C THR A 171 13.96 -14.54 4.87
N VAL A 172 14.01 -13.50 5.70
CA VAL A 172 12.92 -13.14 6.61
C VAL A 172 11.69 -12.60 5.86
N MET A 173 10.57 -12.54 6.55
CA MET A 173 9.34 -11.96 6.02
C MET A 173 9.57 -10.50 5.62
N ASN A 174 9.11 -10.17 4.43
CA ASN A 174 9.09 -8.83 3.86
C ASN A 174 7.67 -8.47 3.44
N SER A 175 7.46 -7.25 2.99
CA SER A 175 6.18 -6.81 2.42
C SER A 175 6.44 -6.03 1.14
N PHE A 176 5.97 -6.58 0.03
CA PHE A 176 6.06 -5.94 -1.29
C PHE A 176 5.04 -4.82 -1.40
N PHE A 177 5.48 -3.61 -1.75
CA PHE A 177 4.61 -2.45 -1.78
C PHE A 177 5.00 -1.44 -2.86
N ILE A 178 4.04 -1.07 -3.70
CA ILE A 178 4.13 0.01 -4.69
C ILE A 178 2.99 0.99 -4.41
N PRO A 179 3.18 2.00 -3.55
CA PRO A 179 2.10 2.85 -3.02
C PRO A 179 1.18 3.49 -4.05
N GLN A 180 1.72 3.83 -5.23
CA GLN A 180 0.94 4.47 -6.30
C GLN A 180 0.14 3.49 -7.15
N LEU A 181 0.36 2.17 -7.04
CA LEU A 181 -0.35 1.17 -7.81
C LEU A 181 -1.37 0.37 -7.00
N GLY A 182 -1.09 0.13 -5.73
CA GLY A 182 -2.00 -0.63 -4.86
C GLY A 182 -1.40 -0.96 -3.50
N GLY A 183 -2.13 -1.77 -2.72
CA GLY A 183 -1.77 -2.19 -1.38
C GLY A 183 -0.55 -3.09 -1.32
N GLN A 184 -0.13 -3.37 -0.11
CA GLN A 184 1.01 -4.23 0.17
C GLN A 184 0.60 -5.70 0.32
N ILE A 185 1.54 -6.62 0.03
CA ILE A 185 1.37 -8.04 0.31
C ILE A 185 2.64 -8.63 0.91
N TYR A 186 2.48 -9.60 1.81
CA TYR A 186 3.61 -10.25 2.46
C TYR A 186 4.37 -11.19 1.51
N ALA A 187 5.70 -11.14 1.59
CA ALA A 187 6.64 -12.07 0.99
C ALA A 187 7.23 -12.93 2.10
N MET A 188 6.96 -14.24 2.09
CA MET A 188 7.37 -15.18 3.14
C MET A 188 8.16 -16.34 2.56
N ALA A 189 9.21 -16.76 3.28
CA ALA A 189 10.04 -17.89 2.86
C ALA A 189 9.23 -19.20 2.84
N GLY A 190 9.39 -19.98 1.78
CA GLY A 190 8.66 -21.24 1.59
C GLY A 190 7.20 -21.12 1.20
N MET A 191 6.67 -19.90 1.06
CA MET A 191 5.29 -19.62 0.67
C MET A 191 5.24 -18.80 -0.61
N GLN A 192 4.09 -18.84 -1.28
CA GLN A 192 3.78 -18.00 -2.43
C GLN A 192 2.55 -17.13 -2.09
N THR A 193 2.66 -15.84 -2.36
CA THR A 193 1.51 -14.92 -2.33
C THR A 193 1.30 -14.33 -3.72
N ARG A 194 0.08 -13.89 -4.00
CA ARG A 194 -0.29 -13.33 -5.30
C ARG A 194 -0.78 -11.91 -5.15
N LEU A 195 -0.42 -11.07 -6.10
CA LEU A 195 -0.88 -9.69 -6.17
C LEU A 195 -1.12 -9.36 -7.65
N HIS A 196 -2.22 -8.67 -7.91
CA HIS A 196 -2.56 -8.24 -9.25
C HIS A 196 -2.62 -6.71 -9.27
N LEU A 197 -1.78 -6.09 -10.08
CA LEU A 197 -1.72 -4.63 -10.23
C LEU A 197 -1.77 -4.24 -11.70
N ILE A 198 -2.15 -3.01 -11.97
CA ILE A 198 -2.09 -2.39 -13.28
C ILE A 198 -1.63 -0.94 -13.10
N ALA A 199 -0.80 -0.45 -14.03
CA ALA A 199 -0.46 0.96 -14.12
C ALA A 199 -1.28 1.58 -15.26
N ASP A 200 -2.10 2.57 -14.93
CA ASP A 200 -2.94 3.28 -15.91
C ASP A 200 -2.21 4.46 -16.54
N GLU A 201 -1.15 4.95 -15.91
CA GLU A 201 -0.31 6.05 -16.37
C GLU A 201 1.16 5.64 -16.44
N ALA A 202 1.88 6.19 -17.43
CA ALA A 202 3.32 6.04 -17.51
C ALA A 202 4.01 6.82 -16.36
N GLY A 203 5.09 6.26 -15.84
CA GLY A 203 5.82 6.90 -14.76
C GLY A 203 6.90 6.03 -14.14
N ASN A 204 7.61 6.60 -13.18
CA ASN A 204 8.65 5.93 -12.40
C ASN A 204 8.23 5.94 -10.92
N PHE A 205 7.59 4.86 -10.50
CA PHE A 205 6.99 4.74 -9.18
C PHE A 205 7.98 4.16 -8.17
N ALA A 206 7.91 4.65 -6.94
CA ALA A 206 8.69 4.09 -5.85
C ALA A 206 8.08 2.76 -5.38
N GLY A 207 8.92 1.73 -5.24
CA GLY A 207 8.58 0.50 -4.56
C GLY A 207 9.51 0.27 -3.36
N GLN A 208 9.01 -0.41 -2.34
CA GLN A 208 9.76 -0.63 -1.11
C GLN A 208 9.29 -1.86 -0.36
N SER A 209 10.09 -2.31 0.62
CA SER A 209 9.58 -3.19 1.66
C SER A 209 8.82 -2.38 2.71
N ALA A 210 7.67 -2.87 3.14
CA ALA A 210 6.86 -2.24 4.19
C ALA A 210 6.88 -3.03 5.51
N ASN A 211 7.68 -4.10 5.61
CA ASN A 211 7.90 -4.87 6.83
C ASN A 211 9.39 -4.84 7.20
N PHE A 212 9.68 -4.47 8.46
CA PHE A 212 11.06 -4.37 8.94
C PHE A 212 11.79 -5.73 8.85
N SER A 213 12.93 -5.74 8.16
CA SER A 213 13.71 -6.94 7.85
C SER A 213 15.20 -6.85 8.25
N GLY A 214 15.53 -5.95 9.17
CA GLY A 214 16.90 -5.84 9.70
C GLY A 214 17.64 -4.59 9.24
N LYS A 215 18.98 -4.66 9.25
CA LYS A 215 19.89 -3.51 9.14
C LYS A 215 19.71 -2.68 7.87
N GLY A 216 19.60 -3.32 6.71
CA GLY A 216 19.46 -2.64 5.40
C GLY A 216 18.02 -2.35 4.97
N PHE A 217 17.03 -2.54 5.86
CA PHE A 217 15.62 -2.34 5.54
C PHE A 217 15.31 -0.95 4.96
N SER A 218 15.90 0.11 5.50
CA SER A 218 15.66 1.49 5.03
C SER A 218 16.05 1.72 3.57
N ASP A 219 16.99 0.92 3.07
CA ASP A 219 17.50 1.00 1.71
C ASP A 219 16.91 -0.08 0.77
N MET A 220 16.02 -0.96 1.29
CA MET A 220 15.34 -2.00 0.52
C MET A 220 14.23 -1.40 -0.36
N LYS A 221 14.66 -0.69 -1.37
CA LYS A 221 13.83 0.07 -2.32
C LYS A 221 14.08 -0.38 -3.74
N PHE A 222 13.08 -0.21 -4.59
CA PHE A 222 13.19 -0.45 -6.03
C PHE A 222 12.43 0.61 -6.82
N ARG A 223 12.60 0.62 -8.13
CA ARG A 223 11.86 1.49 -9.05
C ARG A 223 10.99 0.67 -9.96
N THR A 224 9.73 1.09 -10.10
CA THR A 224 8.78 0.53 -11.05
C THR A 224 8.65 1.48 -12.23
N LEU A 225 9.13 1.05 -13.39
CA LEU A 225 9.03 1.78 -14.65
C LEU A 225 7.76 1.33 -15.37
N ALA A 226 6.72 2.13 -15.32
CA ALA A 226 5.54 1.94 -16.17
C ALA A 226 5.72 2.77 -17.45
N SER A 227 5.72 2.13 -18.59
CA SER A 227 6.04 2.77 -19.88
C SER A 227 5.16 2.25 -21.02
N SER A 228 5.26 2.87 -22.19
CA SER A 228 4.55 2.36 -23.36
C SER A 228 5.01 0.94 -23.73
N PRO A 229 4.23 0.16 -24.47
CA PRO A 229 4.64 -1.17 -24.91
C PRO A 229 5.96 -1.16 -25.70
N GLU A 230 6.21 -0.11 -26.46
CA GLU A 230 7.44 0.06 -27.24
C GLU A 230 8.66 0.28 -26.34
N GLU A 231 8.53 1.16 -25.34
CA GLU A 231 9.57 1.43 -24.36
C GLU A 231 9.84 0.22 -23.46
N PHE A 232 8.78 -0.52 -23.09
CA PHE A 232 8.91 -1.79 -22.37
C PHE A 232 9.72 -2.80 -23.20
N ASN A 233 9.40 -2.96 -24.49
CA ASN A 233 10.15 -3.84 -25.38
C ASN A 233 11.61 -3.39 -25.53
N ALA A 234 11.88 -2.09 -25.59
CA ALA A 234 13.24 -1.55 -25.62
C ALA A 234 13.99 -1.86 -24.30
N TRP A 235 13.31 -1.78 -23.16
CA TRP A 235 13.87 -2.19 -21.87
C TRP A 235 14.18 -3.70 -21.85
N VAL A 236 13.28 -4.55 -22.35
CA VAL A 236 13.51 -6.00 -22.47
C VAL A 236 14.75 -6.27 -23.35
N ALA A 237 14.88 -5.58 -24.48
CA ALA A 237 16.05 -5.71 -25.36
C ALA A 237 17.35 -5.29 -24.62
N LYS A 238 17.31 -4.22 -23.83
CA LYS A 238 18.43 -3.78 -22.99
C LYS A 238 18.81 -4.84 -21.94
N VAL A 239 17.84 -5.47 -21.28
CA VAL A 239 18.09 -6.53 -20.30
C VAL A 239 18.71 -7.75 -20.98
N ARG A 240 18.20 -8.15 -22.14
CA ARG A 240 18.73 -9.26 -22.93
C ARG A 240 20.16 -9.03 -23.46
N ALA A 241 20.57 -7.78 -23.60
CA ALA A 241 21.94 -7.41 -23.99
C ALA A 241 22.94 -7.50 -22.82
N SER A 242 22.49 -7.80 -21.60
CA SER A 242 23.36 -8.00 -20.46
C SER A 242 24.25 -9.23 -20.69
N SER A 243 25.49 -9.16 -20.26
CA SER A 243 26.41 -10.30 -20.27
C SER A 243 26.21 -11.26 -19.09
N ASP A 244 25.35 -10.89 -18.12
CA ASP A 244 25.14 -11.65 -16.88
C ASP A 244 23.95 -12.60 -17.03
N ASN A 245 24.10 -13.85 -16.54
CA ASN A 245 23.09 -14.89 -16.55
C ASN A 245 22.77 -15.31 -15.13
N LEU A 246 21.49 -15.48 -14.80
CA LEU A 246 21.04 -15.87 -13.47
C LEU A 246 20.90 -17.41 -13.37
N SER A 247 22.04 -18.09 -13.32
CA SER A 247 22.11 -19.51 -12.93
C SER A 247 21.94 -19.66 -11.42
N MET A 248 21.75 -20.89 -10.93
CA MET A 248 21.69 -21.17 -9.49
C MET A 248 22.96 -20.71 -8.74
N ASP A 249 24.16 -20.95 -9.30
CA ASP A 249 25.42 -20.51 -8.68
C ASP A 249 25.51 -18.97 -8.62
N ARG A 250 25.11 -18.29 -9.71
CA ARG A 250 25.07 -16.84 -9.75
C ARG A 250 24.06 -16.28 -8.75
N TYR A 251 22.92 -16.96 -8.61
CA TYR A 251 21.89 -16.58 -7.63
C TYR A 251 22.44 -16.61 -6.20
N HIS A 252 23.24 -17.60 -5.80
CA HIS A 252 23.88 -17.64 -4.47
C HIS A 252 24.74 -16.40 -4.21
N THR A 253 25.42 -15.87 -5.23
CA THR A 253 26.18 -14.63 -5.10
C THR A 253 25.26 -13.41 -4.99
N VAL A 254 24.17 -13.39 -5.75
CA VAL A 254 23.20 -12.28 -5.76
C VAL A 254 22.41 -12.24 -4.46
N SER A 255 22.04 -13.39 -3.90
CA SER A 255 21.26 -13.50 -2.65
C SER A 255 22.04 -13.13 -1.39
N ALA A 256 23.37 -13.07 -1.45
CA ALA A 256 24.19 -12.65 -0.31
C ALA A 256 23.77 -11.28 0.21
N PRO A 257 23.72 -11.05 1.54
CA PRO A 257 23.30 -9.79 2.12
C PRO A 257 24.10 -8.59 1.59
N SER A 258 23.39 -7.54 1.16
CA SER A 258 24.03 -6.30 0.67
C SER A 258 23.11 -5.11 0.86
N GLU A 259 23.69 -3.94 1.17
CA GLU A 259 22.98 -2.69 1.32
C GLU A 259 23.16 -1.83 0.07
N LYS A 260 22.11 -1.08 -0.34
CA LYS A 260 22.14 -0.16 -1.50
C LYS A 260 22.59 -0.82 -2.81
N ASP A 261 22.14 -2.05 -3.01
CA ASP A 261 22.53 -2.83 -4.19
C ASP A 261 22.06 -2.10 -5.47
N PRO A 262 22.95 -1.90 -6.47
CA PRO A 262 22.59 -1.23 -7.70
C PRO A 262 21.63 -2.07 -8.55
N VAL A 263 20.99 -1.44 -9.51
CA VAL A 263 20.19 -2.15 -10.53
C VAL A 263 21.09 -3.06 -11.33
N ARG A 264 20.69 -4.33 -11.44
CA ARG A 264 21.37 -5.35 -12.27
C ARG A 264 20.37 -5.99 -13.20
N TYR A 265 20.88 -6.45 -14.35
CA TYR A 265 20.09 -7.14 -15.38
C TYR A 265 20.70 -8.49 -15.71
N PHE A 266 19.84 -9.48 -15.96
CA PHE A 266 20.22 -10.82 -16.33
C PHE A 266 19.52 -11.19 -17.63
N SER A 267 20.31 -11.52 -18.67
CA SER A 267 19.82 -11.85 -20.00
C SER A 267 19.12 -13.20 -20.07
N SER A 268 19.41 -14.09 -19.12
CA SER A 268 18.72 -15.38 -18.98
C SER A 268 18.58 -15.78 -17.51
N VAL A 269 17.59 -16.63 -17.22
CA VAL A 269 17.29 -17.15 -15.87
C VAL A 269 17.05 -18.64 -15.96
N ASP A 270 17.53 -19.40 -14.97
CA ASP A 270 17.16 -20.82 -14.81
C ASP A 270 15.62 -20.92 -14.62
N PRO A 271 14.89 -21.61 -15.50
CA PRO A 271 13.44 -21.75 -15.40
C PRO A 271 12.93 -22.36 -14.10
N LYS A 272 13.78 -23.08 -13.36
CA LYS A 272 13.45 -23.69 -12.08
C LYS A 272 13.89 -22.85 -10.88
N LEU A 273 14.52 -21.70 -11.09
CA LEU A 273 15.12 -20.90 -10.02
C LEU A 273 14.09 -20.54 -8.94
N PHE A 274 12.96 -19.95 -9.34
CA PHE A 274 11.93 -19.53 -8.40
C PHE A 274 11.35 -20.71 -7.61
N HIS A 275 11.06 -21.81 -8.30
CA HIS A 275 10.61 -23.04 -7.67
C HIS A 275 11.64 -23.59 -6.66
N ASN A 276 12.92 -23.63 -7.04
CA ASN A 276 14.00 -24.12 -6.18
C ASN A 276 14.21 -23.26 -4.93
N ILE A 277 13.98 -21.93 -5.04
CA ILE A 277 14.04 -21.01 -3.88
C ILE A 277 12.99 -21.40 -2.84
N ILE A 278 11.77 -21.64 -3.27
CA ILE A 278 10.66 -22.03 -2.38
C ILE A 278 10.89 -23.43 -1.79
N ALA A 279 11.30 -24.36 -2.63
CA ALA A 279 11.53 -25.76 -2.24
C ALA A 279 12.57 -25.93 -1.13
N ARG A 280 13.56 -25.03 -1.04
CA ARG A 280 14.57 -25.05 0.04
C ARG A 280 13.97 -24.96 1.44
N TYR A 281 12.86 -24.28 1.60
CA TYR A 281 12.17 -24.09 2.89
C TYR A 281 11.15 -25.20 3.20
N ASN A 282 10.78 -25.99 2.21
CA ASN A 282 9.71 -26.99 2.30
C ASN A 282 10.24 -28.45 2.20
N ASN A 283 11.50 -28.71 2.54
CA ASN A 283 12.12 -30.04 2.44
C ASN A 283 11.97 -30.69 1.04
N GLY A 284 12.01 -29.88 -0.01
CA GLY A 284 11.80 -30.32 -1.40
C GLY A 284 10.34 -30.46 -1.84
N ASN A 285 9.38 -30.32 -0.92
CA ASN A 285 7.97 -30.30 -1.26
C ASN A 285 7.52 -28.84 -1.47
N VAL A 286 7.42 -28.41 -2.71
CA VAL A 286 6.66 -27.20 -3.01
C VAL A 286 5.19 -27.56 -2.81
N ILE A 287 4.57 -26.99 -1.79
CA ILE A 287 3.13 -27.01 -1.65
C ILE A 287 2.64 -26.11 -2.79
N ASP A 288 2.24 -26.75 -3.88
CA ASP A 288 1.71 -26.08 -5.05
C ASP A 288 0.26 -25.64 -4.72
N ASN A 289 0.14 -24.59 -3.91
CA ASN A 289 -1.16 -23.93 -3.68
C ASN A 289 -1.70 -23.30 -4.98
N MET A 290 -1.06 -23.58 -6.11
CA MET A 290 -1.51 -23.11 -7.42
C MET A 290 -2.77 -23.81 -7.92
N ASN A 291 -3.13 -24.99 -7.38
CA ASN A 291 -4.27 -25.76 -7.83
C ASN A 291 -5.54 -25.56 -7.02
N ASP A 292 -5.52 -24.78 -5.94
CA ASP A 292 -6.74 -24.43 -5.21
C ASP A 292 -7.53 -23.30 -5.92
N ALA A 293 -7.78 -23.47 -7.21
CA ALA A 293 -8.92 -22.85 -7.90
C ALA A 293 -10.29 -23.24 -7.28
N ASN A 294 -10.28 -23.99 -6.18
CA ASN A 294 -11.47 -24.46 -5.46
C ASN A 294 -11.91 -23.56 -4.30
N CYS A 295 -11.26 -22.43 -4.05
CA CYS A 295 -11.77 -21.40 -3.12
C CYS A 295 -12.74 -20.40 -3.76
N ALA A 296 -13.22 -20.64 -4.98
CA ALA A 296 -14.39 -19.94 -5.45
C ALA A 296 -15.61 -20.39 -4.61
N PRO A 297 -16.37 -19.49 -3.98
CA PRO A 297 -17.58 -19.85 -3.28
C PRO A 297 -18.51 -20.53 -4.32
N LYS A 298 -18.80 -21.82 -4.11
CA LYS A 298 -19.84 -22.49 -4.87
C LYS A 298 -21.12 -21.71 -4.66
N GLY A 299 -21.52 -20.94 -5.66
CA GLY A 299 -22.82 -20.31 -5.72
C GLY A 299 -23.86 -21.41 -5.56
N LYS A 300 -24.56 -21.41 -4.43
CA LYS A 300 -25.77 -22.15 -4.28
C LYS A 300 -26.82 -21.44 -5.11
N GLY A 301 -27.35 -22.16 -6.12
CA GLY A 301 -28.53 -21.79 -6.87
C GLY A 301 -29.77 -21.59 -5.99
#